data_55d138f485fa57aa2d37ccee4d8194e9
#
_entry.id   55d138f485fa57aa2d37ccee4d8194e9
#
_cell.length_a   1.000
_cell.length_b   1.000
_cell.length_c   1.000
_cell.angle_alpha   90.00
_cell.angle_beta   90.00
_cell.angle_gamma   90.00
#
_symmetry.space_group_name_H-M   'P 1'
#
loop_
_entity.id
_entity.type
_entity.pdbx_description
1 polymer ?
#
loop_
_entity_poly.entity_id
_entity_poly.type
_entity_poly.pdbx_seq_one_letter_code
_entity_poly.pdbx_strand_id
1 'polypeptide(L)'
;MLFRPARGANFATLAAGQASKDLVRLWASTTPWVGHPFSPKGAVDPLEPVDAFNISVLWQQAAELKAEKMSTTIAPMEERGVSCSLDNYLVLPDNTMDARIAAAREELGARAVILGHHYQRDEVIRFADFRGDSYKLAQEAARTSAEYILFCGVHFMAESADVLAHEGQQVILPDLNAGCSMADMAEIGQVESCWEQLVSLGLTDDGGHGITPLTYMNSTAAIKAFCGERGGLVCTSSNAPAAFKWAFARNQKLLFLPDQHLGRNTAFAMGIPLSDCVVWDPFMISGGVDPERLRRAKVILWKGHCSVHQRFLPEHVERVRSLYPDIQVIVHPECRWEVCQKADGVGSTEGLIKMIQDSPEGSKFAVGTEIHLVNRMGKEFARQRKMVITLNESGCLCTTMFRISPQHLCWALENLTQGNVVNRIQVPDDVKHWSRVALDRMLEIR
;
A
#
# COMPACT_ATOMS: atom_id res chain seq x y z
N MET A 1 -32.93 21.21 36.28
CA MET A 1 -32.32 20.54 37.45
C MET A 1 -30.86 20.29 37.14
N LEU A 2 -30.00 20.99 37.90
CA LEU A 2 -28.54 20.97 37.81
C LEU A 2 -27.99 19.70 38.47
N PHE A 3 -26.96 19.07 37.87
CA PHE A 3 -25.97 18.35 38.65
C PHE A 3 -24.56 18.65 38.08
N ARG A 4 -23.72 19.15 38.99
CA ARG A 4 -22.28 19.45 38.83
C ARG A 4 -21.45 18.20 39.13
N PRO A 5 -20.19 18.10 38.61
CA PRO A 5 -19.33 16.93 38.77
C PRO A 5 -18.50 16.97 40.05
N ALA A 6 -18.20 15.78 40.60
CA ALA A 6 -17.25 15.57 41.68
C ALA A 6 -15.84 15.28 41.13
N ARG A 7 -14.81 15.85 41.77
CA ARG A 7 -13.38 15.73 41.46
C ARG A 7 -12.78 14.43 42.03
N GLY A 8 -11.83 13.86 41.29
CA GLY A 8 -10.53 13.41 41.78
C GLY A 8 -10.46 12.03 42.44
N ALA A 9 -9.79 11.11 41.78
CA ALA A 9 -8.86 10.18 42.43
C ALA A 9 -7.91 9.58 41.36
N ASN A 10 -6.62 9.68 41.62
CA ASN A 10 -5.51 9.01 40.94
C ASN A 10 -5.65 7.48 41.08
N PHE A 11 -5.64 6.77 39.96
CA PHE A 11 -5.36 5.34 39.90
C PHE A 11 -4.33 5.09 38.79
N ALA A 12 -3.09 5.22 39.17
CA ALA A 12 -1.98 4.58 38.46
C ALA A 12 -1.35 3.60 39.46
N THR A 13 -0.98 2.42 38.96
CA THR A 13 -0.26 1.35 39.66
C THR A 13 -1.12 0.44 40.58
N LEU A 14 -1.71 -0.59 39.92
CA LEU A 14 -1.96 -1.94 40.51
C LEU A 14 -2.96 -2.71 39.62
N ALA A 15 -2.54 -3.32 38.52
CA ALA A 15 -3.33 -4.36 37.84
C ALA A 15 -2.58 -5.11 36.69
N ALA A 16 -1.28 -5.34 36.81
CA ALA A 16 -0.57 -6.17 35.83
C ALA A 16 -0.38 -7.63 36.27
N GLY A 17 -0.76 -7.98 37.49
CA GLY A 17 -0.49 -9.31 38.09
C GLY A 17 -1.66 -10.29 38.09
N GLN A 18 -2.90 -9.83 37.94
CA GLN A 18 -4.11 -10.64 38.12
C GLN A 18 -4.74 -11.08 36.79
N ALA A 19 -4.60 -10.27 35.73
CA ALA A 19 -5.23 -10.55 34.43
C ALA A 19 -4.63 -11.77 33.67
N SER A 20 -3.40 -12.16 33.97
CA SER A 20 -2.76 -13.31 33.29
C SER A 20 -3.23 -14.68 33.82
N LYS A 21 -3.73 -14.75 35.06
CA LYS A 21 -4.19 -16.01 35.67
C LYS A 21 -5.64 -16.37 35.31
N ASP A 22 -6.44 -15.38 34.98
CA ASP A 22 -7.85 -15.60 34.65
C ASP A 22 -8.06 -15.96 33.17
N LEU A 23 -7.17 -15.51 32.27
CA LEU A 23 -7.19 -15.91 30.85
C LEU A 23 -6.81 -17.38 30.61
N VAL A 24 -5.94 -17.95 31.46
CA VAL A 24 -5.56 -19.38 31.35
C VAL A 24 -6.68 -20.30 31.87
N ARG A 25 -7.53 -19.84 32.79
CA ARG A 25 -8.66 -20.62 33.31
C ARG A 25 -9.87 -20.62 32.37
N LEU A 26 -10.08 -19.60 31.56
CA LEU A 26 -11.18 -19.55 30.59
C LEU A 26 -10.97 -20.42 29.35
N TRP A 27 -9.71 -20.76 29.02
CA TRP A 27 -9.39 -21.61 27.86
C TRP A 27 -9.56 -23.12 28.13
N ALA A 28 -9.65 -23.53 29.37
CA ALA A 28 -9.74 -24.94 29.75
C ALA A 28 -11.21 -25.45 29.91
N SER A 29 -12.23 -24.61 29.73
CA SER A 29 -13.61 -24.95 30.06
C SER A 29 -14.63 -25.02 28.93
N THR A 30 -14.22 -24.83 27.66
CA THR A 30 -15.16 -24.77 26.52
C THR A 30 -14.75 -25.57 25.29
N THR A 31 -14.56 -26.89 25.42
CA THR A 31 -14.69 -27.80 24.26
C THR A 31 -15.09 -29.19 24.71
N PRO A 32 -16.25 -29.75 24.28
CA PRO A 32 -16.55 -31.16 24.45
C PRO A 32 -15.85 -32.00 23.38
N TRP A 33 -15.01 -32.92 23.81
CA TRP A 33 -14.42 -33.95 22.96
C TRP A 33 -15.47 -35.02 22.61
N VAL A 34 -15.68 -35.23 21.31
CA VAL A 34 -16.36 -36.43 20.80
C VAL A 34 -15.28 -37.39 20.33
N GLY A 35 -15.18 -38.55 20.98
CA GLY A 35 -14.18 -39.56 20.74
C GLY A 35 -14.48 -40.46 19.52
N HIS A 36 -13.41 -40.90 18.83
CA HIS A 36 -13.38 -42.16 18.11
C HIS A 36 -12.08 -42.92 18.42
N PRO A 37 -12.13 -44.25 18.46
CA PRO A 37 -11.08 -45.09 19.05
C PRO A 37 -10.04 -45.55 18.03
N PHE A 38 -8.75 -45.37 18.35
CA PHE A 38 -7.69 -46.24 17.83
C PHE A 38 -6.65 -46.51 18.93
N SER A 39 -6.30 -47.79 19.02
CA SER A 39 -5.48 -48.40 20.06
C SER A 39 -3.97 -48.14 19.87
N PRO A 40 -3.17 -48.09 20.95
CA PRO A 40 -1.78 -47.60 20.91
C PRO A 40 -0.78 -48.74 20.81
N LYS A 41 0.31 -48.54 20.07
CA LYS A 41 1.64 -49.14 20.36
C LYS A 41 2.72 -48.17 19.91
N GLY A 42 3.50 -47.70 20.84
CA GLY A 42 4.70 -46.90 20.63
C GLY A 42 4.86 -45.86 21.73
N ALA A 43 5.64 -46.20 22.78
CA ALA A 43 5.99 -45.24 23.80
C ALA A 43 6.89 -44.17 23.19
N VAL A 44 6.49 -42.93 23.32
CA VAL A 44 7.32 -41.74 23.06
C VAL A 44 7.62 -41.15 24.42
N ASP A 45 8.92 -40.96 24.72
CA ASP A 45 9.36 -40.29 25.94
C ASP A 45 8.75 -38.90 26.09
N PRO A 46 8.41 -38.50 27.33
CA PRO A 46 7.87 -37.16 27.57
C PRO A 46 8.94 -36.10 27.25
N LEU A 47 8.61 -35.20 26.33
CA LEU A 47 9.38 -33.97 26.11
C LEU A 47 9.50 -33.19 27.41
N GLU A 48 10.72 -32.86 27.81
CA GLU A 48 10.98 -31.99 28.96
C GLU A 48 10.22 -30.64 28.79
N PRO A 49 9.72 -30.07 29.90
CA PRO A 49 9.01 -28.79 29.85
C PRO A 49 9.98 -27.70 29.39
N VAL A 50 9.69 -27.09 28.26
CA VAL A 50 10.37 -25.87 27.76
C VAL A 50 10.18 -24.77 28.80
N ASP A 51 11.25 -24.28 29.36
CA ASP A 51 11.26 -23.31 30.45
C ASP A 51 10.57 -22.02 30.01
N ALA A 52 9.44 -21.69 30.63
CA ALA A 52 8.65 -20.49 30.34
C ALA A 52 9.43 -19.17 30.46
N PHE A 53 10.60 -19.24 31.14
CA PHE A 53 11.51 -18.12 31.31
C PHE A 53 12.26 -17.80 30.00
N ASN A 54 12.53 -18.78 29.16
CA ASN A 54 13.25 -18.60 27.89
C ASN A 54 12.39 -17.95 26.81
N ILE A 55 11.08 -18.17 26.85
CA ILE A 55 10.14 -17.59 25.88
C ILE A 55 9.96 -16.09 26.12
N SER A 56 9.91 -15.64 27.38
CA SER A 56 9.77 -14.22 27.70
C SER A 56 11.01 -13.39 27.32
N VAL A 57 12.20 -13.97 27.46
CA VAL A 57 13.47 -13.31 27.06
C VAL A 57 13.57 -13.20 25.53
N LEU A 58 13.16 -14.23 24.80
CA LEU A 58 13.10 -14.19 23.32
C LEU A 58 12.08 -13.17 22.80
N TRP A 59 10.94 -13.03 23.47
CA TRP A 59 9.96 -12.00 23.12
C TRP A 59 10.44 -10.57 23.45
N GLN A 60 11.17 -10.39 24.55
CA GLN A 60 11.77 -9.08 24.86
C GLN A 60 12.88 -8.72 23.89
N GLN A 61 13.77 -9.65 23.56
CA GLN A 61 14.83 -9.43 22.55
C GLN A 61 14.24 -9.17 21.14
N ALA A 62 13.18 -9.89 20.76
CA ALA A 62 12.48 -9.63 19.51
C ALA A 62 11.76 -8.27 19.49
N ALA A 63 11.22 -7.83 20.64
CA ALA A 63 10.59 -6.52 20.78
C ALA A 63 11.62 -5.38 20.76
N GLU A 64 12.78 -5.57 21.38
CA GLU A 64 13.88 -4.60 21.36
C GLU A 64 14.53 -4.47 19.97
N LEU A 65 14.77 -5.59 19.27
CA LEU A 65 15.20 -5.59 17.86
C LEU A 65 14.18 -4.96 16.92
N LYS A 66 12.89 -5.15 17.20
CA LYS A 66 11.80 -4.56 16.43
C LYS A 66 11.69 -3.05 16.69
N ALA A 67 11.89 -2.60 17.93
CA ALA A 67 11.93 -1.19 18.29
C ALA A 67 13.14 -0.48 17.66
N GLU A 68 14.30 -1.12 17.60
CA GLU A 68 15.50 -0.58 16.99
C GLU A 68 15.40 -0.47 15.47
N LYS A 69 14.81 -1.47 14.80
CA LYS A 69 14.51 -1.43 13.35
C LYS A 69 13.36 -0.48 12.96
N MET A 70 12.40 -0.23 13.85
CA MET A 70 11.32 0.76 13.62
C MET A 70 11.75 2.21 13.91
N SER A 71 12.84 2.41 14.64
CA SER A 71 13.34 3.76 15.02
C SER A 71 14.13 4.46 13.93
N THR A 72 14.40 3.86 12.78
CA THR A 72 15.35 4.37 11.79
C THR A 72 14.76 5.23 10.67
N THR A 73 13.48 5.60 10.72
CA THR A 73 12.86 6.39 9.64
C THR A 73 12.61 7.86 9.97
N ILE A 74 12.98 8.34 11.16
CA ILE A 74 12.85 9.75 11.50
C ILE A 74 14.24 10.30 11.88
N ALA A 75 14.87 11.02 10.94
CA ALA A 75 16.09 11.75 11.24
C ALA A 75 15.81 12.80 12.33
N PRO A 76 16.74 13.04 13.28
CA PRO A 76 16.59 14.12 14.27
C PRO A 76 16.46 15.44 13.53
N MET A 77 15.43 16.22 13.88
CA MET A 77 15.26 17.59 13.38
C MET A 77 16.47 18.43 13.78
N GLU A 78 17.22 18.91 12.80
CA GLU A 78 18.09 20.06 13.03
C GLU A 78 17.19 21.28 13.27
N GLU A 79 17.23 21.84 14.48
CA GLU A 79 16.53 23.07 14.86
C GLU A 79 17.04 24.27 14.05
N ARG A 80 16.33 24.57 12.96
CA ARG A 80 16.48 25.88 12.29
C ARG A 80 15.11 26.56 12.27
N GLY A 81 14.92 27.48 13.20
CA GLY A 81 13.73 28.33 13.29
C GLY A 81 12.59 27.72 14.13
N VAL A 82 11.71 28.59 14.63
CA VAL A 82 10.49 28.14 15.34
C VAL A 82 9.50 27.63 14.31
N SER A 83 9.42 26.32 14.13
CA SER A 83 8.40 25.74 13.25
C SER A 83 7.00 26.03 13.79
N CYS A 84 6.11 26.51 12.94
CA CYS A 84 4.72 26.72 13.30
C CYS A 84 4.04 25.36 13.51
N SER A 85 3.37 25.16 14.67
CA SER A 85 2.69 23.91 14.97
C SER A 85 1.57 23.62 13.96
N LEU A 86 1.46 22.37 13.48
CA LEU A 86 0.38 21.91 12.62
C LEU A 86 -1.01 22.12 13.26
N ASP A 87 -1.13 22.02 14.58
CA ASP A 87 -2.39 22.18 15.30
C ASP A 87 -3.05 23.56 15.04
N ASN A 88 -2.23 24.60 14.81
CA ASN A 88 -2.73 25.93 14.46
C ASN A 88 -3.41 25.99 13.09
N TYR A 89 -3.11 25.04 12.21
CA TYR A 89 -3.71 24.94 10.88
C TYR A 89 -4.95 24.03 10.90
N LEU A 90 -4.90 22.93 11.62
CA LEU A 90 -5.97 21.93 11.64
C LEU A 90 -7.31 22.47 12.17
N VAL A 91 -7.29 23.53 12.97
CA VAL A 91 -8.51 24.19 13.46
C VAL A 91 -9.14 25.15 12.45
N LEU A 92 -8.46 25.45 11.35
CA LEU A 92 -8.93 26.41 10.34
C LEU A 92 -9.76 25.72 9.24
N PRO A 93 -10.79 26.39 8.69
CA PRO A 93 -11.56 25.86 7.58
C PRO A 93 -10.72 25.67 6.30
N ASP A 94 -11.02 24.65 5.50
CA ASP A 94 -10.31 24.32 4.25
C ASP A 94 -10.19 25.49 3.29
N ASN A 95 -11.28 26.26 3.11
CA ASN A 95 -11.35 27.39 2.18
C ASN A 95 -10.45 28.59 2.57
N THR A 96 -9.94 28.63 3.80
CA THR A 96 -8.99 29.67 4.24
C THR A 96 -7.55 29.36 3.83
N MET A 97 -7.27 28.14 3.38
CA MET A 97 -5.94 27.70 2.99
C MET A 97 -5.54 28.11 1.57
N ASP A 98 -6.50 28.35 0.69
CA ASP A 98 -6.26 28.54 -0.75
C ASP A 98 -5.30 29.68 -1.07
N ALA A 99 -5.57 30.86 -0.53
CA ALA A 99 -4.73 32.04 -0.74
C ALA A 99 -3.32 31.87 -0.11
N ARG A 100 -3.25 31.20 1.04
CA ARG A 100 -2.00 30.93 1.75
C ARG A 100 -1.13 29.93 0.98
N ILE A 101 -1.73 28.83 0.48
CA ILE A 101 -1.04 27.86 -0.35
C ILE A 101 -0.52 28.54 -1.63
N ALA A 102 -1.34 29.37 -2.28
CA ALA A 102 -0.94 30.07 -3.49
C ALA A 102 0.24 31.03 -3.23
N ALA A 103 0.20 31.81 -2.14
CA ALA A 103 1.28 32.72 -1.74
C ALA A 103 2.58 31.97 -1.43
N ALA A 104 2.52 30.90 -0.65
CA ALA A 104 3.70 30.09 -0.33
C ALA A 104 4.32 29.42 -1.58
N ARG A 105 3.48 28.96 -2.51
CA ARG A 105 3.96 28.42 -3.79
C ARG A 105 4.64 29.47 -4.64
N GLU A 106 4.09 30.68 -4.71
CA GLU A 106 4.70 31.82 -5.44
C GLU A 106 6.08 32.16 -4.87
N GLU A 107 6.19 32.22 -3.54
CA GLU A 107 7.45 32.50 -2.83
C GLU A 107 8.51 31.41 -3.06
N LEU A 108 8.11 30.14 -3.01
CA LEU A 108 9.02 29.01 -3.26
C LEU A 108 9.41 28.91 -4.74
N GLY A 109 8.52 29.29 -5.64
CA GLY A 109 8.73 29.25 -7.08
C GLY A 109 9.23 27.89 -7.57
N ALA A 110 10.29 27.87 -8.38
CA ALA A 110 10.87 26.64 -8.95
C ALA A 110 11.58 25.74 -7.91
N ARG A 111 11.78 26.22 -6.68
CA ARG A 111 12.40 25.43 -5.61
C ARG A 111 11.51 24.30 -5.12
N ALA A 112 10.20 24.40 -5.29
CA ALA A 112 9.24 23.38 -4.83
C ALA A 112 8.37 22.89 -5.98
N VAL A 113 8.14 21.57 -6.00
CA VAL A 113 7.18 20.90 -6.90
C VAL A 113 6.18 20.10 -6.08
N ILE A 114 4.91 20.17 -6.45
CA ILE A 114 3.83 19.41 -5.80
C ILE A 114 3.38 18.29 -6.74
N LEU A 115 3.61 17.05 -6.32
CA LEU A 115 3.16 15.85 -7.01
C LEU A 115 1.86 15.35 -6.37
N GLY A 116 0.76 15.30 -7.14
CA GLY A 116 -0.56 14.93 -6.63
C GLY A 116 -1.09 13.65 -7.25
N HIS A 117 -1.35 12.64 -6.41
CA HIS A 117 -1.98 11.41 -6.88
C HIS A 117 -3.46 11.64 -7.21
N HIS A 118 -3.99 10.97 -8.23
CA HIS A 118 -5.38 11.09 -8.67
C HIS A 118 -6.43 10.83 -7.57
N TYR A 119 -6.08 10.07 -6.51
CA TYR A 119 -7.00 9.78 -5.40
C TYR A 119 -7.04 10.87 -4.33
N GLN A 120 -6.28 11.95 -4.51
CA GLN A 120 -6.38 13.11 -3.62
C GLN A 120 -7.70 13.86 -3.85
N ARG A 121 -8.23 14.46 -2.78
CA ARG A 121 -9.40 15.34 -2.84
C ARG A 121 -9.14 16.59 -3.68
N ASP A 122 -10.20 17.14 -4.25
CA ASP A 122 -10.11 18.27 -5.20
C ASP A 122 -9.42 19.50 -4.57
N GLU A 123 -9.62 19.72 -3.26
CA GLU A 123 -9.06 20.84 -2.50
C GLU A 123 -7.54 20.78 -2.37
N VAL A 124 -6.93 19.61 -2.52
CA VAL A 124 -5.48 19.41 -2.50
C VAL A 124 -4.93 19.28 -3.92
N ILE A 125 -5.52 18.41 -4.75
CA ILE A 125 -4.93 18.06 -6.05
C ILE A 125 -4.94 19.25 -7.03
N ARG A 126 -5.81 20.24 -6.82
CA ARG A 126 -5.83 21.45 -7.65
C ARG A 126 -4.55 22.27 -7.58
N PHE A 127 -3.76 22.11 -6.51
CA PHE A 127 -2.48 22.78 -6.33
C PHE A 127 -1.29 21.97 -6.87
N ALA A 128 -1.50 20.73 -7.31
CA ALA A 128 -0.45 19.90 -7.84
C ALA A 128 0.05 20.43 -9.20
N ASP A 129 1.38 20.49 -9.34
CA ASP A 129 2.05 20.82 -10.59
C ASP A 129 1.94 19.64 -11.58
N PHE A 130 2.05 18.43 -11.06
CA PHE A 130 1.85 17.20 -11.82
C PHE A 130 0.81 16.31 -11.14
N ARG A 131 -0.13 15.80 -11.94
CA ARG A 131 -1.16 14.85 -11.51
C ARG A 131 -0.97 13.53 -12.24
N GLY A 132 -1.08 12.44 -11.52
CA GLY A 132 -0.91 11.13 -12.13
C GLY A 132 -1.19 9.97 -11.20
N ASP A 133 -1.03 8.77 -11.75
CA ASP A 133 -0.90 7.54 -10.97
C ASP A 133 0.52 7.39 -10.41
N SER A 134 0.76 6.30 -9.67
CA SER A 134 2.07 6.05 -9.03
C SER A 134 3.21 5.98 -10.04
N TYR A 135 2.98 5.48 -11.27
CA TYR A 135 4.01 5.37 -12.29
C TYR A 135 4.41 6.73 -12.84
N LYS A 136 3.43 7.54 -13.24
CA LYS A 136 3.66 8.88 -13.75
C LYS A 136 4.32 9.78 -12.72
N LEU A 137 3.87 9.74 -11.48
CA LEU A 137 4.46 10.55 -10.42
C LEU A 137 5.90 10.11 -10.06
N ALA A 138 6.22 8.81 -10.14
CA ALA A 138 7.60 8.33 -10.01
C ALA A 138 8.50 8.88 -11.14
N GLN A 139 8.00 8.92 -12.39
CA GLN A 139 8.74 9.52 -13.51
C GLN A 139 8.97 11.02 -13.30
N GLU A 140 7.97 11.76 -12.81
CA GLU A 140 8.11 13.19 -12.54
C GLU A 140 9.06 13.45 -11.36
N ALA A 141 9.04 12.63 -10.30
CA ALA A 141 9.99 12.70 -9.20
C ALA A 141 11.44 12.49 -9.67
N ALA A 142 11.67 11.55 -10.59
CA ALA A 142 13.00 11.28 -11.17
C ALA A 142 13.50 12.37 -12.13
N ARG A 143 12.61 13.21 -12.65
CA ARG A 143 12.94 14.23 -13.67
C ARG A 143 13.07 15.65 -13.10
N THR A 144 12.38 15.94 -12.00
CA THR A 144 12.36 17.29 -11.44
C THR A 144 13.72 17.72 -10.91
N SER A 145 14.05 19.00 -11.08
CA SER A 145 15.22 19.63 -10.47
C SER A 145 14.86 20.48 -9.25
N ALA A 146 13.61 20.46 -8.78
CA ALA A 146 13.18 21.21 -7.62
C ALA A 146 13.90 20.73 -6.36
N GLU A 147 14.26 21.64 -5.46
CA GLU A 147 14.89 21.36 -4.16
C GLU A 147 13.95 20.54 -3.26
N TYR A 148 12.65 20.91 -3.27
CA TYR A 148 11.61 20.29 -2.45
C TYR A 148 10.58 19.60 -3.33
N ILE A 149 10.32 18.32 -3.02
CA ILE A 149 9.27 17.52 -3.67
C ILE A 149 8.18 17.24 -2.64
N LEU A 150 7.07 18.00 -2.70
CA LEU A 150 5.91 17.74 -1.85
C LEU A 150 5.05 16.65 -2.49
N PHE A 151 4.97 15.49 -1.84
CA PHE A 151 4.24 14.36 -2.38
C PHE A 151 2.84 14.26 -1.74
N CYS A 152 1.81 14.77 -2.42
CA CYS A 152 0.41 14.58 -2.03
C CYS A 152 -0.08 13.20 -2.49
N GLY A 153 0.28 12.19 -1.72
CA GLY A 153 0.01 10.77 -1.95
C GLY A 153 0.04 10.00 -0.65
N VAL A 154 0.70 8.85 -0.62
CA VAL A 154 0.91 8.03 0.57
C VAL A 154 2.39 7.66 0.74
N HIS A 155 2.75 7.18 1.93
CA HIS A 155 4.13 7.02 2.39
C HIS A 155 5.04 6.27 1.39
N PHE A 156 4.62 5.11 0.88
CA PHE A 156 5.44 4.34 -0.06
C PHE A 156 5.73 5.08 -1.40
N MET A 157 4.86 6.02 -1.79
CA MET A 157 5.08 6.87 -2.97
C MET A 157 6.15 7.92 -2.68
N ALA A 158 6.10 8.52 -1.50
CA ALA A 158 7.10 9.49 -1.06
C ALA A 158 8.47 8.81 -0.84
N GLU A 159 8.52 7.58 -0.29
CA GLU A 159 9.72 6.76 -0.26
C GLU A 159 10.28 6.52 -1.67
N SER A 160 9.42 6.15 -2.63
CA SER A 160 9.85 5.93 -4.01
C SER A 160 10.38 7.20 -4.66
N ALA A 161 9.78 8.36 -4.34
CA ALA A 161 10.29 9.66 -4.80
C ALA A 161 11.65 9.97 -4.17
N ASP A 162 11.87 9.70 -2.87
CA ASP A 162 13.17 9.88 -2.21
C ASP A 162 14.25 8.96 -2.79
N VAL A 163 13.90 7.70 -3.11
CA VAL A 163 14.81 6.77 -3.77
C VAL A 163 15.23 7.27 -5.15
N LEU A 164 14.31 7.87 -5.91
CA LEU A 164 14.55 8.38 -7.26
C LEU A 164 15.12 9.80 -7.28
N ALA A 165 15.03 10.54 -6.18
CA ALA A 165 15.51 11.90 -6.05
C ALA A 165 17.02 12.03 -6.34
N HIS A 166 17.42 13.21 -6.82
CA HIS A 166 18.82 13.58 -6.99
C HIS A 166 19.43 14.04 -5.67
N GLU A 167 20.74 14.07 -5.61
CA GLU A 167 21.48 14.60 -4.45
C GLU A 167 21.03 16.04 -4.11
N GLY A 168 20.78 16.30 -2.85
CA GLY A 168 20.33 17.60 -2.34
C GLY A 168 18.82 17.83 -2.40
N GLN A 169 18.05 17.02 -3.11
CA GLN A 169 16.58 17.11 -3.10
C GLN A 169 15.99 16.55 -1.80
N GLN A 170 14.86 17.09 -1.40
CA GLN A 170 14.17 16.68 -0.16
C GLN A 170 12.70 16.37 -0.48
N VAL A 171 12.28 15.17 -0.14
CA VAL A 171 10.89 14.73 -0.33
C VAL A 171 10.11 14.93 0.96
N ILE A 172 8.96 15.57 0.87
CA ILE A 172 8.10 15.91 1.99
C ILE A 172 6.73 15.24 1.79
N LEU A 173 6.27 14.49 2.79
CA LEU A 173 4.92 13.96 2.86
C LEU A 173 4.11 14.83 3.84
N PRO A 174 3.13 15.63 3.38
CA PRO A 174 2.45 16.61 4.24
C PRO A 174 1.80 16.01 5.52
N ASP A 175 1.34 14.76 5.48
CA ASP A 175 0.93 13.99 6.68
C ASP A 175 1.68 12.64 6.69
N LEU A 176 2.58 12.43 7.65
CA LEU A 176 3.34 11.17 7.78
C LEU A 176 2.45 9.95 8.06
N ASN A 177 1.24 10.15 8.58
CA ASN A 177 0.28 9.07 8.80
C ASN A 177 -0.53 8.70 7.54
N ALA A 178 -0.25 9.33 6.39
CA ALA A 178 -0.83 8.93 5.12
C ALA A 178 -0.15 7.65 4.62
N GLY A 179 -0.44 6.52 5.26
CA GLY A 179 0.07 5.18 4.94
C GLY A 179 -0.72 4.46 3.85
N CYS A 180 -0.47 3.17 3.69
CA CYS A 180 -1.23 2.29 2.79
C CYS A 180 -1.35 0.90 3.40
N SER A 181 -2.56 0.51 3.80
CA SER A 181 -2.80 -0.79 4.44
C SER A 181 -2.38 -1.98 3.57
N MET A 182 -2.41 -1.87 2.25
CA MET A 182 -1.91 -2.92 1.36
C MET A 182 -0.38 -3.03 1.41
N ALA A 183 0.32 -1.89 1.44
CA ALA A 183 1.79 -1.89 1.58
C ALA A 183 2.21 -2.55 2.90
N ASP A 184 1.45 -2.30 3.97
CA ASP A 184 1.69 -2.86 5.31
C ASP A 184 1.37 -4.36 5.41
N MET A 185 0.63 -4.95 4.45
CA MET A 185 0.34 -6.39 4.40
C MET A 185 1.53 -7.24 3.97
N ALA A 186 2.60 -6.65 3.46
CA ALA A 186 3.87 -7.33 3.18
C ALA A 186 4.97 -6.68 4.02
N GLU A 187 5.13 -7.15 5.23
CA GLU A 187 6.20 -6.74 6.14
C GLU A 187 7.50 -7.46 5.75
N ILE A 188 8.65 -6.76 5.81
CA ILE A 188 9.92 -7.29 5.30
C ILE A 188 10.32 -8.62 5.95
N GLY A 189 10.20 -8.76 7.28
CA GLY A 189 10.55 -10.00 7.98
C GLY A 189 9.67 -11.18 7.57
N GLN A 190 8.39 -10.94 7.23
CA GLN A 190 7.51 -11.98 6.70
C GLN A 190 7.90 -12.39 5.27
N VAL A 191 8.33 -11.43 4.45
CA VAL A 191 8.78 -11.70 3.07
C VAL A 191 10.12 -12.45 3.08
N GLU A 192 11.05 -12.09 3.95
CA GLU A 192 12.30 -12.81 4.16
C GLU A 192 12.02 -14.25 4.61
N SER A 193 11.15 -14.45 5.59
CA SER A 193 10.76 -15.80 6.04
C SER A 193 10.07 -16.62 4.93
N CYS A 194 9.24 -15.99 4.10
CA CYS A 194 8.69 -16.64 2.92
C CYS A 194 9.81 -17.11 1.98
N TRP A 195 10.78 -16.25 1.72
CA TRP A 195 11.89 -16.55 0.83
C TRP A 195 12.75 -17.70 1.34
N GLU A 196 13.12 -17.69 2.63
CA GLU A 196 13.85 -18.79 3.29
C GLU A 196 13.11 -20.13 3.15
N GLN A 197 11.78 -20.13 3.30
CA GLN A 197 10.96 -21.32 3.10
C GLN A 197 10.98 -21.79 1.64
N LEU A 198 10.93 -20.87 0.67
CA LEU A 198 11.03 -21.22 -0.76
C LEU A 198 12.42 -21.76 -1.11
N VAL A 199 13.50 -21.23 -0.51
CA VAL A 199 14.86 -21.77 -0.62
C VAL A 199 14.94 -23.16 -0.04
N SER A 200 14.41 -23.40 1.16
CA SER A 200 14.41 -24.71 1.81
C SER A 200 13.65 -25.78 1.03
N LEU A 201 12.65 -25.40 0.24
CA LEU A 201 11.90 -26.27 -0.67
C LEU A 201 12.63 -26.50 -2.01
N GLY A 202 13.80 -25.88 -2.22
CA GLY A 202 14.58 -25.97 -3.45
C GLY A 202 13.91 -25.30 -4.65
N LEU A 203 13.07 -24.29 -4.41
CA LEU A 203 12.34 -23.57 -5.47
C LEU A 203 13.12 -22.34 -5.96
N THR A 204 14.00 -21.80 -5.15
CA THR A 204 14.91 -20.69 -5.45
C THR A 204 16.17 -20.79 -4.62
N ASP A 205 17.13 -19.90 -4.86
CA ASP A 205 18.30 -19.64 -3.99
C ASP A 205 18.28 -18.18 -3.51
N ASP A 206 19.29 -17.79 -2.71
CA ASP A 206 19.39 -16.43 -2.17
C ASP A 206 19.54 -15.36 -3.27
N GLY A 207 20.10 -15.71 -4.42
CA GLY A 207 20.28 -14.82 -5.58
C GLY A 207 19.05 -14.70 -6.49
N GLY A 208 17.97 -15.47 -6.21
CA GLY A 208 16.74 -15.42 -7.00
C GLY A 208 16.72 -16.31 -8.24
N HIS A 209 17.63 -17.30 -8.34
CA HIS A 209 17.55 -18.28 -9.43
C HIS A 209 16.40 -19.26 -9.17
N GLY A 210 15.45 -19.31 -10.09
CA GLY A 210 14.24 -20.13 -10.00
C GLY A 210 12.95 -19.36 -9.79
N ILE A 211 12.97 -18.31 -8.97
CA ILE A 211 11.82 -17.41 -8.72
C ILE A 211 12.28 -15.95 -8.88
N THR A 212 11.54 -15.15 -9.67
CA THR A 212 11.74 -13.71 -9.71
C THR A 212 10.80 -13.04 -8.71
N PRO A 213 11.30 -12.35 -7.66
CA PRO A 213 10.45 -11.55 -6.79
C PRO A 213 10.05 -10.26 -7.53
N LEU A 214 8.76 -9.99 -7.55
CA LEU A 214 8.18 -8.83 -8.21
C LEU A 214 7.26 -8.13 -7.25
N THR A 215 7.47 -6.83 -7.01
CA THR A 215 6.61 -6.08 -6.13
C THR A 215 5.83 -5.00 -6.87
N TYR A 216 4.56 -4.89 -6.50
CA TYR A 216 3.75 -3.75 -6.87
C TYR A 216 4.27 -2.47 -6.18
N MET A 217 4.17 -1.33 -6.83
CA MET A 217 4.60 -0.02 -6.31
C MET A 217 4.10 0.23 -4.89
N ASN A 218 2.90 -0.27 -4.56
CA ASN A 218 2.27 -0.16 -3.26
C ASN A 218 2.91 -1.13 -2.23
N SER A 219 4.18 -0.89 -1.95
CA SER A 219 5.02 -1.61 -1.00
C SER A 219 6.06 -0.65 -0.41
N THR A 220 6.64 -0.97 0.74
CA THR A 220 7.70 -0.16 1.35
C THR A 220 8.98 -0.18 0.53
N ALA A 221 9.88 0.78 0.78
CA ALA A 221 11.21 0.79 0.16
C ALA A 221 12.00 -0.49 0.49
N ALA A 222 11.85 -1.06 1.69
CA ALA A 222 12.48 -2.32 2.09
C ALA A 222 12.04 -3.51 1.21
N ILE A 223 10.76 -3.61 0.86
CA ILE A 223 10.27 -4.66 -0.06
C ILE A 223 10.79 -4.44 -1.48
N LYS A 224 10.88 -3.19 -1.93
CA LYS A 224 11.49 -2.85 -3.23
C LYS A 224 12.97 -3.23 -3.26
N ALA A 225 13.70 -2.95 -2.18
CA ALA A 225 15.10 -3.34 -2.00
C ALA A 225 15.27 -4.86 -2.04
N PHE A 226 14.47 -5.59 -1.29
CA PHE A 226 14.43 -7.05 -1.31
C PHE A 226 14.31 -7.61 -2.74
N CYS A 227 13.38 -7.05 -3.53
CA CYS A 227 13.20 -7.44 -4.93
C CYS A 227 14.42 -7.06 -5.79
N GLY A 228 14.95 -5.86 -5.61
CA GLY A 228 16.09 -5.34 -6.39
C GLY A 228 17.35 -6.17 -6.21
N GLU A 229 17.68 -6.53 -4.97
CA GLU A 229 18.81 -7.35 -4.59
C GLU A 229 18.74 -8.75 -5.20
N ARG A 230 17.54 -9.35 -5.25
CA ARG A 230 17.29 -10.71 -5.76
C ARG A 230 16.91 -10.76 -7.24
N GLY A 231 17.39 -9.78 -8.02
CA GLY A 231 17.19 -9.76 -9.47
C GLY A 231 15.76 -9.47 -9.92
N GLY A 232 14.87 -9.04 -9.03
CA GLY A 232 13.50 -8.66 -9.32
C GLY A 232 13.34 -7.17 -9.66
N LEU A 233 12.08 -6.70 -9.72
CA LEU A 233 11.74 -5.32 -10.05
C LEU A 233 10.44 -4.87 -9.37
N VAL A 234 10.18 -3.57 -9.47
CA VAL A 234 8.89 -2.97 -9.14
C VAL A 234 7.99 -2.98 -10.38
N CYS A 235 6.68 -3.08 -10.19
CA CYS A 235 5.70 -2.79 -11.24
C CYS A 235 4.59 -1.87 -10.72
N THR A 236 3.80 -1.34 -11.65
CA THR A 236 2.55 -0.62 -11.37
C THR A 236 1.39 -1.32 -12.08
N SER A 237 0.16 -0.91 -11.79
CA SER A 237 -1.00 -1.41 -12.54
C SER A 237 -0.94 -1.09 -14.03
N SER A 238 -0.15 -0.06 -14.42
CA SER A 238 0.02 0.33 -15.83
C SER A 238 0.94 -0.60 -16.60
N ASN A 239 1.97 -1.19 -15.97
CA ASN A 239 2.98 -2.00 -16.63
C ASN A 239 3.12 -3.43 -16.08
N ALA A 240 2.20 -3.89 -15.23
CA ALA A 240 2.24 -5.24 -14.64
C ALA A 240 2.38 -6.36 -15.69
N PRO A 241 1.68 -6.36 -16.84
CA PRO A 241 1.89 -7.39 -17.88
C PRO A 241 3.31 -7.39 -18.44
N ALA A 242 3.93 -6.23 -18.66
CA ALA A 242 5.31 -6.12 -19.13
C ALA A 242 6.30 -6.63 -18.08
N ALA A 243 6.06 -6.30 -16.79
CA ALA A 243 6.85 -6.80 -15.66
C ALA A 243 6.79 -8.33 -15.53
N PHE A 244 5.61 -8.92 -15.69
CA PHE A 244 5.45 -10.38 -15.71
C PHE A 244 6.22 -11.04 -16.87
N LYS A 245 6.11 -10.48 -18.09
CA LYS A 245 6.89 -10.95 -19.24
C LYS A 245 8.39 -10.89 -18.97
N TRP A 246 8.85 -9.78 -18.39
CA TRP A 246 10.24 -9.57 -18.02
C TRP A 246 10.71 -10.60 -16.98
N ALA A 247 9.88 -10.90 -15.96
CA ALA A 247 10.17 -11.89 -14.93
C ALA A 247 10.23 -13.31 -15.51
N PHE A 248 9.26 -13.71 -16.34
CA PHE A 248 9.22 -15.02 -16.97
C PHE A 248 10.30 -15.24 -18.03
N ALA A 249 10.89 -14.16 -18.57
CA ALA A 249 12.07 -14.28 -19.43
C ALA A 249 13.34 -14.67 -18.65
N ARG A 250 13.33 -14.59 -17.33
CA ARG A 250 14.47 -14.87 -16.43
C ARG A 250 14.29 -16.16 -15.66
N ASN A 251 13.09 -16.36 -15.11
CA ASN A 251 12.75 -17.53 -14.29
C ASN A 251 11.39 -18.10 -14.68
N GLN A 252 11.17 -19.38 -14.37
CA GLN A 252 9.91 -20.04 -14.65
C GLN A 252 8.79 -19.67 -13.67
N LYS A 253 9.15 -19.07 -12.53
CA LYS A 253 8.21 -18.69 -11.47
C LYS A 253 8.41 -17.24 -11.06
N LEU A 254 7.37 -16.64 -10.51
CA LEU A 254 7.47 -15.35 -9.85
C LEU A 254 6.74 -15.35 -8.50
N LEU A 255 7.28 -14.57 -7.56
CA LEU A 255 6.62 -14.18 -6.32
C LEU A 255 6.11 -12.76 -6.48
N PHE A 256 4.79 -12.56 -6.39
CA PHE A 256 4.14 -11.26 -6.56
C PHE A 256 3.68 -10.68 -5.22
N LEU A 257 4.21 -9.54 -4.86
CA LEU A 257 3.97 -8.79 -3.63
C LEU A 257 3.26 -7.45 -3.94
N PRO A 258 2.48 -6.86 -3.03
CA PRO A 258 1.76 -7.53 -1.96
C PRO A 258 0.31 -7.89 -2.35
N ASP A 259 -0.19 -7.49 -3.54
CA ASP A 259 -1.60 -7.59 -3.95
C ASP A 259 -1.90 -8.88 -4.73
N GLN A 260 -2.69 -9.76 -4.10
CA GLN A 260 -3.11 -11.00 -4.76
C GLN A 260 -4.02 -10.78 -5.97
N HIS A 261 -4.82 -9.70 -5.97
CA HIS A 261 -5.81 -9.46 -7.03
C HIS A 261 -5.15 -8.93 -8.29
N LEU A 262 -4.32 -7.89 -8.18
CA LEU A 262 -3.54 -7.38 -9.32
C LEU A 262 -2.70 -8.50 -9.94
N GLY A 263 -1.99 -9.28 -9.11
CA GLY A 263 -1.16 -10.39 -9.60
C GLY A 263 -1.98 -11.46 -10.31
N ARG A 264 -3.12 -11.88 -9.73
CA ARG A 264 -4.03 -12.88 -10.32
C ARG A 264 -4.65 -12.40 -11.63
N ASN A 265 -5.18 -11.18 -11.65
CA ASN A 265 -5.81 -10.60 -12.82
C ASN A 265 -4.81 -10.42 -13.96
N THR A 266 -3.57 -9.99 -13.65
CA THR A 266 -2.48 -9.89 -14.61
C THR A 266 -2.09 -11.26 -15.17
N ALA A 267 -1.89 -12.28 -14.32
CA ALA A 267 -1.57 -13.63 -14.73
C ALA A 267 -2.64 -14.22 -15.67
N PHE A 268 -3.91 -14.07 -15.28
CA PHE A 268 -5.04 -14.57 -16.07
C PHE A 268 -5.14 -13.87 -17.44
N ALA A 269 -5.00 -12.55 -17.49
CA ALA A 269 -5.02 -11.78 -18.73
C ALA A 269 -3.86 -12.16 -19.68
N MET A 270 -2.76 -12.71 -19.14
CA MET A 270 -1.63 -13.25 -19.91
C MET A 270 -1.80 -14.71 -20.31
N GLY A 271 -2.96 -15.34 -20.03
CA GLY A 271 -3.25 -16.73 -20.36
C GLY A 271 -2.69 -17.75 -19.36
N ILE A 272 -2.22 -17.32 -18.19
CA ILE A 272 -1.80 -18.22 -17.11
C ILE A 272 -3.07 -18.69 -16.37
N PRO A 273 -3.36 -20.01 -16.35
CA PRO A 273 -4.57 -20.50 -15.70
C PRO A 273 -4.50 -20.31 -14.19
N LEU A 274 -5.65 -20.11 -13.54
CA LEU A 274 -5.72 -19.93 -12.09
C LEU A 274 -5.17 -21.13 -11.31
N SER A 275 -5.15 -22.32 -11.88
CA SER A 275 -4.51 -23.52 -11.30
C SER A 275 -3.00 -23.38 -11.12
N ASP A 276 -2.35 -22.55 -11.94
CA ASP A 276 -0.91 -22.25 -11.88
C ASP A 276 -0.60 -21.06 -10.95
N CYS A 277 -1.63 -20.50 -10.29
CA CYS A 277 -1.51 -19.45 -9.28
C CYS A 277 -1.80 -20.03 -7.89
N VAL A 278 -0.98 -19.69 -6.91
CA VAL A 278 -1.21 -20.01 -5.49
C VAL A 278 -1.17 -18.74 -4.67
N VAL A 279 -1.90 -18.71 -3.56
CA VAL A 279 -1.88 -17.57 -2.62
C VAL A 279 -1.07 -17.98 -1.40
N TRP A 280 -0.02 -17.21 -1.11
CA TRP A 280 0.82 -17.36 0.07
C TRP A 280 0.25 -16.54 1.22
N ASP A 281 -0.16 -17.22 2.29
CA ASP A 281 -0.57 -16.59 3.55
C ASP A 281 0.65 -16.46 4.48
N PRO A 282 1.15 -15.24 4.79
CA PRO A 282 2.34 -15.07 5.60
C PRO A 282 2.20 -15.55 7.06
N PHE A 283 0.99 -15.82 7.50
CA PHE A 283 0.72 -16.32 8.86
C PHE A 283 0.65 -17.85 8.94
N MET A 284 0.92 -18.55 7.83
CA MET A 284 0.86 -20.01 7.75
C MET A 284 2.19 -20.59 7.27
N ILE A 285 2.56 -21.76 7.80
CA ILE A 285 3.73 -22.53 7.33
C ILE A 285 3.56 -22.83 5.84
N SER A 286 4.62 -22.63 5.06
CA SER A 286 4.61 -22.74 3.59
C SER A 286 3.48 -21.97 2.92
N GLY A 287 3.09 -20.81 3.54
CA GLY A 287 1.99 -20.01 3.06
C GLY A 287 0.62 -20.70 3.10
N GLY A 288 0.48 -21.80 3.85
CA GLY A 288 -0.72 -22.65 3.85
C GLY A 288 -0.92 -23.42 2.54
N VAL A 289 0.11 -23.55 1.72
CA VAL A 289 0.06 -24.22 0.41
C VAL A 289 0.85 -25.53 0.47
N ASP A 290 0.27 -26.58 -0.09
CA ASP A 290 0.96 -27.86 -0.24
C ASP A 290 2.25 -27.71 -1.07
N PRO A 291 3.41 -28.30 -0.64
CA PRO A 291 4.68 -28.17 -1.34
C PRO A 291 4.65 -28.60 -2.82
N GLU A 292 3.90 -29.66 -3.17
CA GLU A 292 3.76 -30.08 -4.57
C GLU A 292 2.99 -29.07 -5.41
N ARG A 293 2.02 -28.39 -4.80
CA ARG A 293 1.28 -27.32 -5.45
C ARG A 293 2.16 -26.07 -5.65
N LEU A 294 3.04 -25.74 -4.68
CA LEU A 294 4.06 -24.70 -4.83
C LEU A 294 5.04 -25.02 -5.98
N ARG A 295 5.49 -26.29 -6.08
CA ARG A 295 6.38 -26.73 -7.17
C ARG A 295 5.76 -26.58 -8.55
N ARG A 296 4.45 -26.81 -8.69
CA ARG A 296 3.72 -26.68 -9.96
C ARG A 296 3.33 -25.24 -10.30
N ALA A 297 3.12 -24.39 -9.29
CA ALA A 297 2.69 -23.03 -9.51
C ALA A 297 3.73 -22.21 -10.30
N LYS A 298 3.25 -21.36 -11.18
CA LYS A 298 4.04 -20.36 -11.91
C LYS A 298 4.04 -19.04 -11.17
N VAL A 299 2.93 -18.70 -10.50
CA VAL A 299 2.74 -17.43 -9.78
C VAL A 299 2.40 -17.70 -8.33
N ILE A 300 3.25 -17.21 -7.43
CA ILE A 300 3.01 -17.20 -5.99
C ILE A 300 2.53 -15.78 -5.65
N LEU A 301 1.30 -15.66 -5.19
CA LEU A 301 0.63 -14.39 -4.89
C LEU A 301 0.64 -14.17 -3.39
N TRP A 302 1.17 -13.05 -2.94
CA TRP A 302 1.05 -12.66 -1.53
C TRP A 302 -0.40 -12.35 -1.16
N LYS A 303 -0.85 -12.78 0.02
CA LYS A 303 -2.24 -12.62 0.49
C LYS A 303 -2.55 -11.20 0.96
N GLY A 304 -2.24 -10.20 0.19
CA GLY A 304 -2.62 -8.81 0.44
C GLY A 304 -3.69 -8.33 -0.54
N HIS A 305 -4.23 -7.15 -0.29
CA HIS A 305 -5.27 -6.54 -1.11
C HIS A 305 -5.44 -5.05 -0.83
N CYS A 306 -5.98 -4.30 -1.80
CA CYS A 306 -6.40 -2.93 -1.59
C CYS A 306 -7.75 -2.86 -0.87
N SER A 307 -7.82 -2.12 0.25
CA SER A 307 -9.06 -1.93 1.02
C SER A 307 -10.17 -1.21 0.25
N VAL A 308 -9.82 -0.42 -0.76
CA VAL A 308 -10.77 0.27 -1.66
C VAL A 308 -11.31 -0.72 -2.68
N HIS A 309 -10.44 -1.31 -3.49
CA HIS A 309 -10.84 -2.12 -4.65
C HIS A 309 -11.46 -3.46 -4.27
N GLN A 310 -11.09 -4.04 -3.12
CA GLN A 310 -11.73 -5.26 -2.62
C GLN A 310 -13.21 -5.09 -2.26
N ARG A 311 -13.68 -3.85 -2.08
CA ARG A 311 -15.09 -3.57 -1.73
C ARG A 311 -16.04 -3.70 -2.93
N PHE A 312 -15.53 -3.67 -4.16
CA PHE A 312 -16.35 -3.93 -5.33
C PHE A 312 -16.69 -5.42 -5.42
N LEU A 313 -17.96 -5.72 -5.64
CA LEU A 313 -18.53 -7.06 -5.68
C LEU A 313 -19.24 -7.29 -7.03
N PRO A 314 -19.38 -8.55 -7.47
CA PRO A 314 -20.13 -8.90 -8.69
C PRO A 314 -21.56 -8.34 -8.71
N GLU A 315 -22.21 -8.29 -7.55
CA GLU A 315 -23.58 -7.79 -7.39
C GLU A 315 -23.69 -6.28 -7.73
N HIS A 316 -22.63 -5.52 -7.53
CA HIS A 316 -22.60 -4.10 -7.92
C HIS A 316 -22.64 -3.96 -9.44
N VAL A 317 -21.96 -4.85 -10.17
CA VAL A 317 -22.00 -4.88 -11.65
C VAL A 317 -23.40 -5.21 -12.16
N GLU A 318 -24.04 -6.22 -11.57
CA GLU A 318 -25.40 -6.63 -11.92
C GLU A 318 -26.41 -5.51 -11.63
N ARG A 319 -26.29 -4.89 -10.46
CA ARG A 319 -27.15 -3.79 -10.04
C ARG A 319 -27.04 -2.58 -10.98
N VAL A 320 -25.84 -2.12 -11.28
CA VAL A 320 -25.65 -0.94 -12.13
C VAL A 320 -26.17 -1.17 -13.55
N ARG A 321 -25.99 -2.39 -14.09
CA ARG A 321 -26.53 -2.77 -15.40
C ARG A 321 -28.07 -2.90 -15.41
N SER A 322 -28.67 -3.27 -14.27
CA SER A 322 -30.14 -3.27 -14.16
C SER A 322 -30.74 -1.85 -14.16
N LEU A 323 -30.01 -0.88 -13.59
CA LEU A 323 -30.43 0.52 -13.57
C LEU A 323 -30.14 1.26 -14.89
N TYR A 324 -29.04 0.90 -15.54
CA TYR A 324 -28.56 1.50 -16.78
C TYR A 324 -28.13 0.39 -17.75
N PRO A 325 -29.03 -0.15 -18.59
CA PRO A 325 -28.74 -1.32 -19.44
C PRO A 325 -27.59 -1.11 -20.44
N ASP A 326 -27.30 0.14 -20.82
CA ASP A 326 -26.26 0.54 -21.78
C ASP A 326 -24.96 1.05 -21.10
N ILE A 327 -24.84 0.88 -19.78
CA ILE A 327 -23.66 1.32 -19.05
C ILE A 327 -22.49 0.37 -19.22
N GLN A 328 -21.32 0.90 -19.51
CA GLN A 328 -20.06 0.16 -19.50
C GLN A 328 -19.47 0.14 -18.08
N VAL A 329 -19.10 -1.03 -17.61
CA VAL A 329 -18.44 -1.22 -16.32
C VAL A 329 -16.95 -1.34 -16.54
N ILE A 330 -16.17 -0.39 -16.03
CA ILE A 330 -14.72 -0.40 -16.10
C ILE A 330 -14.12 -0.39 -14.69
N VAL A 331 -13.08 -1.22 -14.45
CA VAL A 331 -12.58 -1.41 -13.10
C VAL A 331 -11.05 -1.43 -13.05
N HIS A 332 -10.51 -1.09 -11.89
CA HIS A 332 -9.08 -1.21 -11.62
C HIS A 332 -8.67 -2.69 -11.41
N PRO A 333 -7.50 -3.14 -11.87
CA PRO A 333 -7.09 -4.55 -11.76
C PRO A 333 -6.82 -5.05 -10.33
N GLU A 334 -6.81 -4.17 -9.31
CA GLU A 334 -6.83 -4.55 -7.89
C GLU A 334 -8.22 -5.01 -7.42
N CYS A 335 -9.25 -4.89 -8.24
CA CYS A 335 -10.56 -5.46 -7.93
C CYS A 335 -10.50 -6.99 -7.92
N ARG A 336 -11.43 -7.60 -7.19
CA ARG A 336 -11.56 -9.07 -7.14
C ARG A 336 -11.66 -9.63 -8.56
N TRP A 337 -11.10 -10.82 -8.76
CA TRP A 337 -11.11 -11.49 -10.06
C TRP A 337 -12.51 -11.58 -10.65
N GLU A 338 -13.51 -11.95 -9.84
CA GLU A 338 -14.91 -12.10 -10.25
C GLU A 338 -15.51 -10.78 -10.76
N VAL A 339 -15.09 -9.66 -10.23
CA VAL A 339 -15.50 -8.31 -10.68
C VAL A 339 -14.81 -7.98 -11.99
N CYS A 340 -13.52 -8.23 -12.11
CA CYS A 340 -12.76 -8.01 -13.34
C CYS A 340 -13.30 -8.85 -14.50
N GLN A 341 -13.77 -10.09 -14.26
CA GLN A 341 -14.36 -10.94 -15.27
C GLN A 341 -15.74 -10.48 -15.77
N LYS A 342 -16.47 -9.75 -14.93
CA LYS A 342 -17.78 -9.17 -15.30
C LYS A 342 -17.67 -7.76 -15.90
N ALA A 343 -16.51 -7.10 -15.77
CA ALA A 343 -16.29 -5.76 -16.30
C ALA A 343 -16.14 -5.76 -17.83
N ASP A 344 -16.53 -4.65 -18.48
CA ASP A 344 -16.34 -4.44 -19.91
C ASP A 344 -14.91 -3.96 -20.23
N GLY A 345 -14.20 -3.44 -19.20
CA GLY A 345 -12.81 -3.03 -19.29
C GLY A 345 -12.10 -3.08 -17.94
N VAL A 346 -10.81 -3.44 -18.00
CA VAL A 346 -9.92 -3.45 -16.83
C VAL A 346 -8.70 -2.60 -17.18
N GLY A 347 -8.35 -1.64 -16.34
CA GLY A 347 -7.23 -0.74 -16.60
C GLY A 347 -6.69 -0.06 -15.35
N SER A 348 -5.42 0.37 -15.43
CA SER A 348 -4.83 1.24 -14.41
C SER A 348 -5.62 2.55 -14.29
N THR A 349 -5.31 3.37 -13.29
CA THR A 349 -5.95 4.69 -13.12
C THR A 349 -5.92 5.53 -14.39
N GLU A 350 -4.75 5.68 -15.02
CA GLU A 350 -4.61 6.37 -16.32
C GLU A 350 -5.35 5.63 -17.44
N GLY A 351 -5.34 4.29 -17.41
CA GLY A 351 -6.07 3.46 -18.37
C GLY A 351 -7.58 3.69 -18.31
N LEU A 352 -8.16 3.78 -17.11
CA LEU A 352 -9.58 4.08 -16.92
C LEU A 352 -9.94 5.49 -17.43
N ILE A 353 -9.13 6.49 -17.11
CA ILE A 353 -9.29 7.85 -17.63
C ILE A 353 -9.28 7.84 -19.16
N LYS A 354 -8.31 7.15 -19.76
CA LYS A 354 -8.18 7.05 -21.22
C LYS A 354 -9.36 6.33 -21.86
N MET A 355 -9.86 5.23 -21.30
CA MET A 355 -11.06 4.54 -21.81
C MET A 355 -12.27 5.48 -21.89
N ILE A 356 -12.48 6.30 -20.86
CA ILE A 356 -13.55 7.29 -20.85
C ILE A 356 -13.28 8.39 -21.86
N GLN A 357 -12.05 8.90 -21.92
CA GLN A 357 -11.65 9.97 -22.82
C GLN A 357 -11.88 9.60 -24.29
N ASP A 358 -11.44 8.41 -24.70
CA ASP A 358 -11.47 7.92 -26.07
C ASP A 358 -12.87 7.43 -26.52
N SER A 359 -13.83 7.32 -25.58
CA SER A 359 -15.21 6.88 -25.89
C SER A 359 -16.02 7.95 -26.61
N PRO A 360 -17.07 7.57 -27.38
CA PRO A 360 -17.99 8.51 -27.99
C PRO A 360 -18.69 9.43 -26.98
N GLU A 361 -19.15 10.61 -27.47
CA GLU A 361 -20.02 11.48 -26.70
C GLU A 361 -21.30 10.74 -26.28
N GLY A 362 -21.78 11.01 -25.06
CA GLY A 362 -22.97 10.36 -24.51
C GLY A 362 -22.75 8.99 -23.90
N SER A 363 -21.53 8.45 -23.94
CA SER A 363 -21.20 7.17 -23.30
C SER A 363 -21.44 7.21 -21.80
N LYS A 364 -21.81 6.04 -21.23
CA LYS A 364 -22.08 5.89 -19.80
C LYS A 364 -21.10 4.89 -19.18
N PHE A 365 -20.52 5.25 -18.04
CA PHE A 365 -19.55 4.42 -17.32
C PHE A 365 -19.88 4.29 -15.83
N ALA A 366 -19.84 3.07 -15.32
CA ALA A 366 -19.72 2.78 -13.91
C ALA A 366 -18.28 2.34 -13.60
N VAL A 367 -17.62 3.07 -12.74
CA VAL A 367 -16.18 2.93 -12.54
C VAL A 367 -15.88 2.32 -11.17
N GLY A 368 -15.17 1.20 -11.16
CA GLY A 368 -14.72 0.50 -9.96
C GLY A 368 -13.33 0.95 -9.54
N THR A 369 -13.22 2.16 -8.99
CA THR A 369 -12.01 2.72 -8.39
C THR A 369 -12.34 3.76 -7.32
N GLU A 370 -11.36 4.53 -6.84
CA GLU A 370 -11.46 5.50 -5.75
C GLU A 370 -12.39 6.67 -6.09
N ILE A 371 -13.22 7.06 -5.11
CA ILE A 371 -14.38 7.96 -5.30
C ILE A 371 -14.01 9.38 -5.74
N HIS A 372 -12.91 9.97 -5.24
CA HIS A 372 -12.53 11.33 -5.64
C HIS A 372 -12.16 11.40 -7.12
N LEU A 373 -11.44 10.38 -7.60
CA LEU A 373 -11.17 10.27 -9.04
C LEU A 373 -12.45 10.14 -9.83
N VAL A 374 -13.36 9.23 -9.43
CA VAL A 374 -14.62 9.00 -10.16
C VAL A 374 -15.46 10.28 -10.21
N ASN A 375 -15.60 10.98 -9.08
CA ASN A 375 -16.35 12.24 -9.01
C ASN A 375 -15.73 13.32 -9.89
N ARG A 376 -14.39 13.40 -9.93
CA ARG A 376 -13.67 14.36 -10.78
C ARG A 376 -13.87 14.05 -12.26
N MET A 377 -13.73 12.79 -12.66
CA MET A 377 -14.03 12.35 -14.03
C MET A 377 -15.49 12.67 -14.40
N GLY A 378 -16.45 12.44 -13.48
CA GLY A 378 -17.85 12.80 -13.68
C GLY A 378 -18.04 14.28 -14.01
N LYS A 379 -17.36 15.18 -13.27
CA LYS A 379 -17.40 16.64 -13.54
C LYS A 379 -16.70 17.01 -14.86
N GLU A 380 -15.53 16.46 -15.12
CA GLU A 380 -14.69 16.79 -16.29
C GLU A 380 -15.35 16.34 -17.60
N PHE A 381 -15.87 15.10 -17.65
CA PHE A 381 -16.47 14.52 -18.85
C PHE A 381 -17.95 14.87 -19.05
N ALA A 382 -18.61 15.50 -18.06
CA ALA A 382 -20.00 15.97 -18.22
C ALA A 382 -20.18 16.94 -19.41
N ARG A 383 -19.15 17.73 -19.73
CA ARG A 383 -19.17 18.65 -20.90
C ARG A 383 -19.26 17.91 -22.24
N GLN A 384 -18.83 16.64 -22.29
CA GLN A 384 -18.94 15.73 -23.43
C GLN A 384 -20.21 14.86 -23.33
N ARG A 385 -21.17 15.24 -22.47
CA ARG A 385 -22.40 14.49 -22.17
C ARG A 385 -22.14 13.05 -21.70
N LYS A 386 -20.90 12.71 -21.28
CA LYS A 386 -20.59 11.41 -20.76
C LYS A 386 -21.04 11.32 -19.30
N MET A 387 -21.68 10.21 -18.96
CA MET A 387 -22.07 9.89 -17.59
C MET A 387 -20.98 9.01 -16.97
N VAL A 388 -20.40 9.47 -15.88
CA VAL A 388 -19.40 8.69 -15.12
C VAL A 388 -19.83 8.63 -13.66
N ILE A 389 -20.11 7.42 -13.18
CA ILE A 389 -20.57 7.17 -11.80
C ILE A 389 -19.71 6.10 -11.13
N THR A 390 -19.73 6.07 -9.81
CA THR A 390 -19.09 4.98 -9.07
C THR A 390 -19.86 3.66 -9.23
N LEU A 391 -19.12 2.55 -9.35
CA LEU A 391 -19.72 1.20 -9.40
C LEU A 391 -20.40 0.81 -8.08
N ASN A 392 -19.98 1.38 -6.94
CA ASN A 392 -20.58 1.15 -5.62
C ASN A 392 -21.12 2.45 -5.06
N GLU A 393 -22.43 2.54 -4.83
CA GLU A 393 -23.13 3.72 -4.33
C GLU A 393 -22.64 4.20 -2.95
N SER A 394 -22.17 3.29 -2.07
CA SER A 394 -21.58 3.67 -0.78
C SER A 394 -20.22 4.35 -0.92
N GLY A 395 -19.71 4.45 -2.15
CA GLY A 395 -18.41 5.03 -2.46
C GLY A 395 -17.25 4.16 -1.95
N CYS A 396 -16.08 4.35 -2.55
CA CYS A 396 -14.85 3.67 -2.16
C CYS A 396 -13.77 4.71 -1.91
N LEU A 397 -13.80 5.29 -0.70
CA LEU A 397 -12.85 6.29 -0.24
C LEU A 397 -11.54 5.62 0.18
N CYS A 398 -10.42 6.10 -0.32
CA CYS A 398 -9.11 5.83 0.24
C CYS A 398 -8.87 6.76 1.44
N THR A 399 -9.13 6.25 2.64
CA THR A 399 -9.06 7.05 3.87
C THR A 399 -7.66 7.60 4.16
N THR A 400 -6.61 6.90 3.73
CA THR A 400 -5.23 7.32 3.95
C THR A 400 -4.79 8.41 2.96
N MET A 401 -5.20 8.34 1.69
CA MET A 401 -5.04 9.45 0.74
C MET A 401 -5.79 10.70 1.19
N PHE A 402 -7.00 10.51 1.76
CA PHE A 402 -7.84 11.61 2.25
C PHE A 402 -7.27 12.34 3.47
N ARG A 403 -6.30 11.75 4.18
CA ARG A 403 -5.66 12.37 5.34
C ARG A 403 -4.95 13.69 4.99
N ILE A 404 -4.31 13.76 3.82
CA ILE A 404 -3.68 15.00 3.38
C ILE A 404 -4.77 16.03 3.10
N SER A 405 -4.85 17.04 3.94
CA SER A 405 -5.79 18.14 3.87
C SER A 405 -5.11 19.42 3.33
N PRO A 406 -5.89 20.44 2.92
CA PRO A 406 -5.33 21.76 2.60
C PRO A 406 -4.47 22.33 3.74
N GLN A 407 -4.84 22.06 5.01
CA GLN A 407 -4.08 22.50 6.18
C GLN A 407 -2.68 21.87 6.23
N HIS A 408 -2.59 20.55 5.99
CA HIS A 408 -1.30 19.86 5.94
C HIS A 408 -0.41 20.39 4.82
N LEU A 409 -0.98 20.60 3.63
CA LEU A 409 -0.24 21.14 2.49
C LEU A 409 0.21 22.59 2.75
N CYS A 410 -0.68 23.45 3.28
CA CYS A 410 -0.38 24.83 3.64
C CYS A 410 0.74 24.89 4.68
N TRP A 411 0.62 24.11 5.76
CA TRP A 411 1.61 24.03 6.82
C TRP A 411 3.00 23.62 6.31
N ALA A 412 3.06 22.61 5.46
CA ALA A 412 4.32 22.14 4.87
C ALA A 412 4.95 23.25 4.00
N LEU A 413 4.18 23.90 3.13
CA LEU A 413 4.67 24.96 2.24
C LEU A 413 5.15 26.20 3.02
N GLU A 414 4.37 26.68 4.01
CA GLU A 414 4.76 27.87 4.79
C GLU A 414 5.97 27.59 5.69
N ASN A 415 6.17 26.38 6.19
CA ASN A 415 7.42 26.03 6.85
C ASN A 415 8.62 26.07 5.90
N LEU A 416 8.45 25.59 4.66
CA LEU A 416 9.51 25.65 3.66
C LEU A 416 9.89 27.09 3.27
N THR A 417 8.94 28.05 3.20
CA THR A 417 9.28 29.46 2.96
C THR A 417 10.15 30.05 4.05
N GLN A 418 10.04 29.52 5.28
CA GLN A 418 10.86 29.91 6.42
C GLN A 418 12.19 29.13 6.53
N GLY A 419 12.45 28.21 5.59
CA GLY A 419 13.63 27.33 5.62
C GLY A 419 13.49 26.12 6.55
N ASN A 420 12.29 25.87 7.10
CA ASN A 420 12.02 24.73 7.96
C ASN A 420 11.50 23.56 7.13
N VAL A 421 12.25 22.46 7.09
CA VAL A 421 11.81 21.22 6.40
C VAL A 421 11.08 20.35 7.41
N VAL A 422 9.78 20.17 7.18
CA VAL A 422 8.91 19.34 8.02
C VAL A 422 8.55 18.05 7.28
N ASN A 423 8.31 16.97 8.02
CA ASN A 423 7.84 15.69 7.48
C ASN A 423 8.68 15.16 6.29
N ARG A 424 9.99 15.35 6.36
CA ARG A 424 10.93 14.82 5.37
C ARG A 424 10.90 13.30 5.37
N ILE A 425 10.78 12.72 4.19
CA ILE A 425 10.96 11.28 3.96
C ILE A 425 12.43 11.03 3.63
N GLN A 426 13.00 10.04 4.29
CA GLN A 426 14.38 9.64 4.09
C GLN A 426 14.49 8.12 4.17
N VAL A 427 14.82 7.49 3.06
CA VAL A 427 15.06 6.04 2.97
C VAL A 427 16.54 5.79 3.33
N PRO A 428 16.85 4.82 4.20
CA PRO A 428 18.23 4.46 4.53
C PRO A 428 19.03 4.08 3.27
N ASP A 429 20.33 4.42 3.24
CA ASP A 429 21.16 4.34 2.03
C ASP A 429 21.30 2.91 1.49
N ASP A 430 21.40 1.90 2.37
CA ASP A 430 21.46 0.48 2.01
C ASP A 430 20.16 0.01 1.35
N VAL A 431 19.01 0.42 1.89
CA VAL A 431 17.68 0.18 1.31
C VAL A 431 17.52 0.97 0.02
N LYS A 432 17.97 2.22 -0.01
CA LYS A 432 17.86 3.13 -1.15
C LYS A 432 18.54 2.57 -2.40
N HIS A 433 19.75 2.00 -2.24
CA HIS A 433 20.49 1.41 -3.35
C HIS A 433 19.68 0.34 -4.10
N TRP A 434 19.26 -0.69 -3.40
CA TRP A 434 18.55 -1.81 -4.03
C TRP A 434 17.11 -1.48 -4.43
N SER A 435 16.43 -0.59 -3.70
CA SER A 435 15.15 -0.04 -4.12
C SER A 435 15.26 0.70 -5.45
N ARG A 436 16.34 1.50 -5.63
CA ARG A 436 16.59 2.21 -6.87
C ARG A 436 16.80 1.25 -8.04
N VAL A 437 17.59 0.21 -7.84
CA VAL A 437 17.78 -0.84 -8.86
C VAL A 437 16.45 -1.45 -9.31
N ALA A 438 15.53 -1.72 -8.38
CA ALA A 438 14.21 -2.27 -8.71
C ALA A 438 13.29 -1.26 -9.42
N LEU A 439 13.35 0.01 -9.02
CA LEU A 439 12.60 1.11 -9.63
C LEU A 439 13.12 1.48 -11.02
N ASP A 440 14.44 1.53 -11.20
CA ASP A 440 15.05 1.80 -12.51
C ASP A 440 14.66 0.73 -13.54
N ARG A 441 14.71 -0.55 -13.15
CA ARG A 441 14.19 -1.66 -13.98
C ARG A 441 12.71 -1.46 -14.35
N MET A 442 11.89 -0.95 -13.43
CA MET A 442 10.48 -0.64 -13.71
C MET A 442 10.33 0.48 -14.75
N LEU A 443 11.19 1.50 -14.69
CA LEU A 443 11.15 2.65 -15.60
C LEU A 443 11.65 2.29 -17.01
N GLU A 444 12.49 1.26 -17.15
CA GLU A 444 13.02 0.76 -18.42
C GLU A 444 12.03 -0.13 -19.19
N ILE A 445 11.15 -0.87 -18.49
CA ILE A 445 10.17 -1.74 -19.14
C ILE A 445 8.94 -0.96 -19.62
N ARG A 446 8.48 -1.27 -20.83
CA ARG A 446 7.33 -0.63 -21.47
C ARG A 446 6.20 -1.62 -21.74
#